data_3895aac52b3c3d71e95c27d66589c054
#
_entry.id   3895aac52b3c3d71e95c27d66589c054
#
_cell.length_a   1.000
_cell.length_b   1.000
_cell.length_c   1.000
_cell.angle_alpha   90.00
_cell.angle_beta   90.00
_cell.angle_gamma   90.00
#
_symmetry.space_group_name_H-M   'P 1'
#
loop_
_entity.id
_entity.type
_entity.pdbx_description
1 polymer ?
#
loop_
_entity_poly.entity_id
_entity_poly.type
_entity_poly.pdbx_seq_one_letter_code
_entity_poly.pdbx_strand_id
1 'polypeptide(L)'
;MAETLKRPGGELASRPLHFFWIVDCSGSMFGEKIGAVNHAIQSTIPEMADAAENNPNAQLLIRTLKFSTGASWVTSSPVKIEDFAWDDLDAGGVTDLGQAFELLSAQLMIPPMTDRALPPVLVLLSD
;
A
#
# COMPACT_ATOMS: atom_id res chain seq x y z
N MET A 1 -9.26 8.66 31.34
CA MET A 1 -9.93 8.32 30.86
C MET A 1 -10.01 8.09 30.41
N ALA A 2 -9.78 8.45 30.39
CA ALA A 2 -10.35 8.26 29.89
C ALA A 2 -10.22 7.76 29.41
N GLU A 3 -9.85 8.08 29.57
CA GLU A 3 -10.24 7.54 29.10
C GLU A 3 -10.40 6.84 28.66
N THR A 4 -10.07 7.06 29.16
CA THR A 4 -10.60 6.43 28.76
C THR A 4 -10.90 5.79 28.44
N LEU A 5 -10.77 6.21 28.72
CA LEU A 5 -11.45 5.72 28.36
C LEU A 5 -11.44 5.31 27.77
N LYS A 6 -10.96 5.49 27.72
CA LYS A 6 -11.42 5.09 27.04
C LYS A 6 -12.03 4.82 26.67
N ARG A 7 -11.84 5.94 26.66
CA ARG A 7 -12.81 5.51 26.10
C ARG A 7 -12.45 4.56 25.48
N PRO A 8 -12.49 4.07 25.87
CA PRO A 8 -12.23 3.01 24.99
C PRO A 8 -12.76 3.26 23.58
N GLY A 9 -13.63 4.21 23.43
CA GLY A 9 -14.25 4.47 22.14
C GLY A 9 -13.28 4.81 21.02
N GLY A 10 -12.24 5.54 21.35
CA GLY A 10 -11.23 5.91 20.35
C GLY A 10 -10.52 4.72 19.75
N GLU A 11 -10.13 3.77 20.58
CA GLU A 11 -9.45 2.57 20.10
C GLU A 11 -10.38 1.71 19.26
N LEU A 12 -11.61 1.57 19.69
CA LEU A 12 -12.58 0.76 18.96
C LEU A 12 -12.97 1.38 17.63
N ALA A 13 -12.86 2.70 17.52
CA ALA A 13 -13.19 3.40 16.29
C ALA A 13 -12.10 3.28 15.23
N SER A 14 -10.85 3.00 15.63
CA SER A 14 -9.76 2.91 14.67
C SER A 14 -9.87 1.60 13.88
N ARG A 15 -9.93 1.72 12.55
CA ARG A 15 -10.07 0.58 11.64
C ARG A 15 -8.92 0.58 10.65
N PRO A 16 -8.37 -0.59 10.33
CA PRO A 16 -7.29 -0.63 9.36
C PRO A 16 -7.79 -0.30 7.96
N LEU A 17 -7.04 0.55 7.27
CA LEU A 17 -7.25 0.85 5.86
C LEU A 17 -6.00 0.38 5.13
N HIS A 18 -6.13 -0.69 4.36
CA HIS A 18 -5.01 -1.26 3.62
C HIS A 18 -4.88 -0.57 2.28
N PHE A 19 -3.72 0.00 2.02
CA PHE A 19 -3.41 0.69 0.79
C PHE A 19 -2.29 -0.08 0.08
N PHE A 20 -2.50 -0.39 -1.20
CA PHE A 20 -1.54 -1.17 -1.98
C PHE A 20 -1.06 -0.35 -3.17
N TRP A 21 0.25 -0.12 -3.24
CA TRP A 21 0.89 0.33 -4.46
C TRP A 21 1.18 -0.91 -5.29
N ILE A 22 0.68 -0.95 -6.53
CA ILE A 22 0.89 -2.07 -7.45
C ILE A 22 1.62 -1.50 -8.64
N VAL A 23 2.91 -1.82 -8.77
CA VAL A 23 3.79 -1.11 -9.70
C VAL A 23 4.30 -2.04 -10.79
N ASP A 24 4.07 -1.63 -12.03
CA ASP A 24 4.60 -2.29 -13.21
C ASP A 24 6.10 -1.96 -13.30
N CYS A 25 6.93 -2.98 -13.12
CA CYS A 25 8.38 -2.86 -13.21
C CYS A 25 8.93 -3.60 -14.42
N SER A 26 8.11 -3.80 -15.46
CA SER A 26 8.53 -4.46 -16.69
C SER A 26 9.48 -3.57 -17.49
N GLY A 27 10.09 -4.16 -18.54
CA GLY A 27 11.08 -3.46 -19.36
C GLY A 27 10.54 -2.18 -19.99
N SER A 28 9.24 -2.13 -20.33
CA SER A 28 8.65 -0.93 -20.93
C SER A 28 8.64 0.26 -19.97
N MET A 29 8.80 0.01 -18.66
CA MET A 29 8.85 1.06 -17.65
C MET A 29 10.26 1.58 -17.40
N PHE A 30 11.26 0.99 -18.03
CA PHE A 30 12.67 1.35 -17.80
C PHE A 30 12.93 2.82 -18.12
N GLY A 31 13.78 3.45 -17.33
CA GLY A 31 14.21 4.83 -17.56
C GLY A 31 13.24 5.84 -16.96
N GLU A 32 12.72 6.74 -17.81
CA GLU A 32 11.93 7.87 -17.34
C GLU A 32 10.60 7.45 -16.71
N LYS A 33 9.99 6.39 -17.20
CA LYS A 33 8.68 5.97 -16.68
C LYS A 33 8.79 5.49 -15.25
N ILE A 34 9.72 4.58 -14.96
CA ILE A 34 9.88 4.10 -13.58
C ILE A 34 10.40 5.20 -12.68
N GLY A 35 11.24 6.08 -13.21
CA GLY A 35 11.71 7.26 -12.46
C GLY A 35 10.56 8.18 -12.08
N ALA A 36 9.63 8.42 -13.01
CA ALA A 36 8.47 9.25 -12.74
C ALA A 36 7.55 8.61 -11.69
N VAL A 37 7.39 7.29 -11.75
CA VAL A 37 6.58 6.55 -10.76
C VAL A 37 7.21 6.68 -9.38
N ASN A 38 8.52 6.42 -9.28
CA ASN A 38 9.23 6.55 -8.00
C ASN A 38 9.07 7.95 -7.41
N HIS A 39 9.24 8.97 -8.24
CA HIS A 39 9.12 10.35 -7.81
C HIS A 39 7.68 10.67 -7.35
N ALA A 40 6.69 10.22 -8.11
CA ALA A 40 5.30 10.48 -7.78
C ALA A 40 4.92 9.85 -6.44
N ILE A 41 5.35 8.61 -6.19
CA ILE A 41 5.05 7.94 -4.93
C ILE A 41 5.75 8.65 -3.78
N GLN A 42 7.04 8.97 -3.93
CA GLN A 42 7.78 9.69 -2.89
C GLN A 42 7.10 11.01 -2.54
N SER A 43 6.61 11.73 -3.54
CA SER A 43 5.95 13.02 -3.34
C SER A 43 4.59 12.89 -2.68
N THR A 44 3.94 11.74 -2.83
CA THR A 44 2.60 11.51 -2.30
C THR A 44 2.62 11.07 -0.83
N ILE A 45 3.70 10.43 -0.39
CA ILE A 45 3.77 9.88 0.96
C ILE A 45 3.53 10.92 2.06
N PRO A 46 4.16 12.13 2.02
CA PRO A 46 3.87 13.13 3.05
C PRO A 46 2.40 13.55 3.07
N GLU A 47 1.75 13.63 1.90
CA GLU A 47 0.33 13.98 1.82
C GLU A 47 -0.54 12.88 2.43
N MET A 48 -0.16 11.62 2.22
CA MET A 48 -0.86 10.49 2.82
C MET A 48 -0.73 10.52 4.34
N ALA A 49 0.46 10.84 4.84
CA ALA A 49 0.70 10.94 6.28
C ALA A 49 -0.14 12.04 6.89
N ASP A 50 -0.23 13.20 6.23
CA ASP A 50 -1.07 14.31 6.70
C ASP A 50 -2.54 13.91 6.72
N ALA A 51 -3.01 13.25 5.67
CA ALA A 51 -4.40 12.81 5.60
C ALA A 51 -4.71 11.80 6.72
N ALA A 52 -3.78 10.88 6.99
CA ALA A 52 -3.96 9.90 8.04
C ALA A 52 -4.01 10.55 9.42
N GLU A 53 -3.18 11.57 9.64
CA GLU A 53 -3.15 12.29 10.91
C GLU A 53 -4.48 13.00 11.17
N ASN A 54 -5.14 13.46 10.11
CA ASN A 54 -6.42 14.16 10.21
C ASN A 54 -7.61 13.19 10.26
N ASN A 55 -7.38 11.89 10.20
CA ASN A 55 -8.43 10.87 10.21
C ASN A 55 -8.10 9.78 11.22
N PRO A 56 -8.17 10.08 12.53
CA PRO A 56 -7.73 9.12 13.54
C PRO A 56 -8.59 7.85 13.62
N ASN A 57 -9.74 7.83 12.96
CA ASN A 57 -10.60 6.66 12.96
C ASN A 57 -10.14 5.60 11.95
N ALA A 58 -9.16 5.92 11.11
CA ALA A 58 -8.60 4.98 10.15
C ALA A 58 -7.10 4.87 10.39
N GLN A 59 -6.61 3.63 10.39
CA GLN A 59 -5.18 3.37 10.48
C GLN A 59 -4.67 2.98 9.11
N LEU A 60 -3.91 3.87 8.49
CA LEU A 60 -3.42 3.66 7.12
C LEU A 60 -2.20 2.75 7.13
N LEU A 61 -2.33 1.61 6.47
CA LEU A 61 -1.30 0.58 6.38
C LEU A 61 -0.92 0.37 4.91
N ILE A 62 0.36 0.50 4.62
CA ILE A 62 0.87 0.51 3.24
C ILE A 62 1.60 -0.78 2.93
N ARG A 63 1.36 -1.31 1.73
CA ARG A 63 2.17 -2.38 1.16
C ARG A 63 2.42 -2.07 -0.31
N THR A 64 3.53 -2.59 -0.81
CA THR A 64 3.92 -2.41 -2.21
C THR A 64 4.12 -3.77 -2.86
N LEU A 65 3.50 -3.95 -4.02
CA LEU A 65 3.65 -5.13 -4.85
C LEU A 65 4.20 -4.68 -6.19
N LYS A 66 5.27 -5.32 -6.63
CA LYS A 66 5.80 -5.04 -7.96
C LYS A 66 5.61 -6.25 -8.85
N PHE A 67 5.43 -6.02 -10.14
CA PHE A 67 5.37 -7.11 -11.10
C PHE A 67 6.19 -6.79 -12.34
N SER A 68 6.84 -7.83 -12.83
CA SER A 68 7.60 -7.81 -14.07
C SER A 68 7.60 -9.26 -14.55
N THR A 69 8.74 -9.94 -14.53
CA THR A 69 8.75 -11.39 -14.70
C THR A 69 8.25 -12.00 -13.40
N GLY A 70 6.96 -12.30 -13.32
CA GLY A 70 6.31 -12.68 -12.07
C GLY A 70 5.96 -11.46 -11.25
N ALA A 71 5.60 -11.68 -9.98
CA ALA A 71 5.25 -10.61 -9.05
C ALA A 71 5.82 -10.94 -7.68
N SER A 72 6.12 -9.90 -6.90
CA SER A 72 6.65 -10.09 -5.56
C SER A 72 6.32 -8.90 -4.67
N TRP A 73 6.17 -9.18 -3.38
CA TRP A 73 5.96 -8.13 -2.40
C TRP A 73 7.27 -7.40 -2.10
N VAL A 74 7.25 -6.09 -2.25
CA VAL A 74 8.37 -5.25 -1.83
C VAL A 74 8.33 -5.10 -0.31
N THR A 75 7.13 -4.93 0.23
CA THR A 75 6.88 -4.93 1.67
C THR A 75 6.18 -6.23 2.04
N SER A 76 6.80 -7.02 2.91
CA SER A 76 6.28 -8.35 3.26
C SER A 76 5.08 -8.30 4.21
N SER A 77 4.89 -7.19 4.92
CA SER A 77 3.79 -7.01 5.84
C SER A 77 3.31 -5.56 5.81
N PRO A 78 2.08 -5.29 6.27
CA PRO A 78 1.57 -3.91 6.29
C PRO A 78 2.44 -3.01 7.14
N VAL A 79 2.71 -1.80 6.64
CA VAL A 79 3.54 -0.81 7.34
C VAL A 79 2.69 0.43 7.58
N LYS A 80 2.70 0.95 8.81
CA LYS A 80 2.00 2.19 9.11
C LYS A 80 2.58 3.32 8.28
N ILE A 81 1.73 4.25 7.84
CA ILE A 81 2.19 5.33 6.96
C ILE A 81 3.31 6.15 7.60
N GLU A 82 3.28 6.35 8.93
CA GLU A 82 4.31 7.12 9.61
C GLU A 82 5.67 6.42 9.62
N ASP A 83 5.69 5.10 9.41
CA ASP A 83 6.93 4.31 9.37
C ASP A 83 7.32 3.92 7.94
N PHE A 84 6.51 4.29 6.96
CA PHE A 84 6.72 3.86 5.59
C PHE A 84 7.73 4.76 4.89
N ALA A 85 8.72 4.13 4.24
CA ALA A 85 9.69 4.82 3.41
C ALA A 85 9.70 4.17 2.04
N TRP A 86 9.79 4.97 1.00
CA TRP A 86 9.82 4.46 -0.37
C TRP A 86 11.27 4.27 -0.83
N ASP A 87 11.57 3.05 -1.22
CA ASP A 87 12.84 2.74 -1.87
C ASP A 87 12.57 2.64 -3.37
N ASP A 88 13.37 3.32 -4.18
CA ASP A 88 13.17 3.35 -5.61
C ASP A 88 13.17 1.95 -6.20
N LEU A 89 12.23 1.71 -7.12
CA LEU A 89 12.14 0.45 -7.83
C LEU A 89 12.84 0.55 -9.18
N ASP A 90 13.43 -0.57 -9.60
CA ASP A 90 14.04 -0.71 -10.92
C ASP A 90 13.06 -1.42 -11.85
N ALA A 91 13.20 -1.18 -13.13
CA ALA A 91 12.35 -1.81 -14.14
C ALA A 91 13.18 -2.71 -15.07
N GLY A 92 12.58 -3.80 -15.51
CA GLY A 92 13.16 -4.75 -16.44
C GLY A 92 12.33 -6.02 -16.50
N GLY A 93 12.48 -6.81 -17.55
CA GLY A 93 11.77 -8.07 -17.70
C GLY A 93 10.44 -7.92 -18.42
N VAL A 94 9.61 -8.96 -18.32
CA VAL A 94 8.29 -8.99 -18.95
C VAL A 94 7.21 -8.59 -17.97
N THR A 95 5.97 -8.51 -18.43
CA THR A 95 4.85 -8.09 -17.59
C THR A 95 4.02 -9.30 -17.17
N ASP A 96 3.78 -9.46 -15.87
CA ASP A 96 2.93 -10.52 -15.34
C ASP A 96 1.92 -9.96 -14.35
N LEU A 97 0.93 -9.27 -14.89
CA LEU A 97 -0.15 -8.67 -14.10
C LEU A 97 -1.03 -9.75 -13.46
N GLY A 98 -1.16 -10.89 -14.13
CA GLY A 98 -1.96 -12.00 -13.60
C GLY A 98 -1.45 -12.49 -12.27
N GLN A 99 -0.15 -12.66 -12.14
CA GLN A 99 0.42 -13.10 -10.86
C GLN A 99 0.27 -12.04 -9.78
N ALA A 100 0.38 -10.75 -10.16
CA ALA A 100 0.14 -9.67 -9.20
C ALA A 100 -1.26 -9.78 -8.62
N PHE A 101 -2.26 -10.03 -9.46
CA PHE A 101 -3.63 -10.16 -9.00
C PHE A 101 -3.83 -11.40 -8.12
N GLU A 102 -3.13 -12.49 -8.41
CA GLU A 102 -3.19 -13.68 -7.55
C GLU A 102 -2.66 -13.39 -6.16
N LEU A 103 -1.53 -12.71 -6.06
CA LEU A 103 -0.95 -12.36 -4.77
C LEU A 103 -1.86 -11.41 -3.99
N LEU A 104 -2.46 -10.44 -4.68
CA LEU A 104 -3.40 -9.51 -4.05
C LEU A 104 -4.64 -10.23 -3.54
N SER A 105 -5.23 -11.09 -4.36
CA SER A 105 -6.43 -11.83 -3.99
C SER A 105 -6.26 -12.54 -2.66
N ALA A 106 -5.11 -13.18 -2.46
CA ALA A 106 -4.86 -13.91 -1.22
C ALA A 106 -4.86 -13.01 -0.01
N GLN A 107 -4.48 -11.73 -0.17
CA GLN A 107 -4.40 -10.79 0.94
C GLN A 107 -5.70 -10.04 1.21
N LEU A 108 -6.62 -10.03 0.24
CA LEU A 108 -7.87 -9.28 0.37
C LEU A 108 -9.00 -10.12 0.95
N MET A 109 -8.78 -11.41 1.12
CA MET A 109 -9.78 -12.29 1.72
C MET A 109 -9.81 -12.11 3.24
N ILE A 110 -10.86 -12.54 3.86
CA ILE A 110 -11.02 -12.50 5.31
C ILE A 110 -11.00 -13.96 5.82
N PRO A 111 -9.97 -14.39 6.59
CA PRO A 111 -8.65 -13.78 6.73
C PRO A 111 -7.83 -13.89 5.46
N PRO A 112 -6.67 -13.22 5.33
CA PRO A 112 -5.90 -12.51 6.37
C PRO A 112 -6.37 -11.09 6.70
N MET A 113 -7.18 -10.45 5.84
CA MET A 113 -7.70 -9.13 6.17
C MET A 113 -8.80 -9.26 7.23
N THR A 114 -8.84 -8.34 8.19
CA THR A 114 -9.83 -8.40 9.26
C THR A 114 -11.20 -7.96 8.75
N ASP A 115 -12.26 -8.45 9.40
CA ASP A 115 -13.62 -8.05 9.04
C ASP A 115 -13.94 -6.62 9.45
N ARG A 116 -13.10 -6.01 10.31
CA ARG A 116 -13.25 -4.60 10.70
C ARG A 116 -12.54 -3.65 9.75
N ALA A 117 -11.77 -4.17 8.81
CA ALA A 117 -11.02 -3.33 7.88
C ALA A 117 -11.96 -2.49 7.02
N LEU A 118 -11.52 -1.28 6.71
CA LEU A 118 -12.18 -0.44 5.72
C LEU A 118 -11.94 -1.06 4.33
N PRO A 119 -12.76 -0.71 3.33
CA PRO A 119 -12.50 -1.18 1.97
C PRO A 119 -11.07 -0.84 1.55
N PRO A 120 -10.32 -1.79 1.00
CA PRO A 120 -8.93 -1.54 0.62
C PRO A 120 -8.83 -0.62 -0.59
N VAL A 121 -7.72 0.09 -0.68
CA VAL A 121 -7.41 0.96 -1.82
C VAL A 121 -6.26 0.34 -2.59
N LEU A 122 -6.46 0.18 -3.90
CA LEU A 122 -5.46 -0.41 -4.80
C LEU A 122 -5.12 0.63 -5.87
N VAL A 123 -3.85 0.98 -6.00
CA VAL A 123 -3.39 1.91 -7.02
C VAL A 123 -2.42 1.19 -7.93
N LEU A 124 -2.83 1.01 -9.19
CA LEU A 124 -2.02 0.34 -10.21
C LEU A 124 -1.33 1.40 -11.07
N LEU A 125 -0.01 1.30 -11.14
CA LEU A 125 0.81 2.20 -11.94
C LEU A 125 1.50 1.41 -13.05
N SER A 126 1.16 1.72 -14.30
CA SER A 126 1.68 1.03 -15.49
C SER A 126 1.62 2.01 -16.66
N ASP A 127 2.31 1.67 -17.76
CA ASP A 127 2.23 2.50 -18.96
C ASP A 127 1.12 2.08 -19.93
#